data_36572504441361085e76016d935e412e
#
_entry.id   36572504441361085e76016d935e412e
#
_cell.length_a   1.000
_cell.length_b   1.000
_cell.length_c   1.000
_cell.angle_alpha   90.00
_cell.angle_beta   90.00
_cell.angle_gamma   90.00
#
_symmetry.space_group_name_H-M   'P 1'
#
loop_
_entity.id
_entity.type
_entity.pdbx_description
1 polymer ?
#
loop_
_entity_poly.entity_id
_entity_poly.type
_entity_poly.pdbx_seq_one_letter_code
_entity_poly.pdbx_strand_id
1 'polypeptide(L)'
;MHFVLIYDVEEGFIERRKRFRDEHLVLAWRAADAGELLLAGALGEPTEQALLLFDATTPEVAERFAMADPYVRNGLVKRWRVQQWHTVVGRLASEPKRTA
;
A
#
# COMPACT_ATOMS: atom_id res chain seq x y z
N MET A 1 14.22 -2.61 -3.46
CA MET A 1 13.36 -3.81 -3.44
C MET A 1 11.91 -3.38 -3.34
N HIS A 2 11.02 -4.12 -3.93
CA HIS A 2 9.60 -3.81 -3.87
C HIS A 2 8.90 -4.66 -2.81
N PHE A 3 8.11 -3.99 -1.99
CA PHE A 3 7.24 -4.64 -1.01
C PHE A 3 5.82 -4.17 -1.23
N VAL A 4 4.89 -5.10 -1.25
CA VAL A 4 3.48 -4.75 -1.36
C VAL A 4 2.80 -4.95 -0.02
N LEU A 5 2.16 -3.87 0.45
CA LEU A 5 1.29 -3.91 1.62
C LEU A 5 -0.12 -4.18 1.10
N ILE A 6 -0.73 -5.24 1.58
CA ILE A 6 -2.05 -5.68 1.13
C ILE A 6 -3.03 -5.50 2.29
N TYR A 7 -4.06 -4.70 2.06
CA TYR A 7 -5.17 -4.53 3.00
C TYR A 7 -6.34 -5.37 2.53
N ASP A 8 -6.86 -6.22 3.41
CA ASP A 8 -8.20 -6.80 3.24
C ASP A 8 -9.14 -5.86 4.00
N VAL A 9 -10.07 -5.24 3.29
CA VAL A 9 -10.87 -4.16 3.87
C VAL A 9 -12.25 -4.62 4.31
N GLU A 10 -12.81 -3.90 5.30
CA GLU A 10 -14.14 -4.17 5.82
C GLU A 10 -15.21 -3.81 4.79
N GLU A 11 -16.37 -4.45 4.91
CA GLU A 11 -17.53 -4.09 4.14
C GLU A 11 -17.87 -2.62 4.38
N GLY A 12 -18.21 -1.89 3.32
CA GLY A 12 -18.51 -0.47 3.40
C GLY A 12 -17.29 0.42 3.49
N PHE A 13 -16.10 -0.10 3.18
CA PHE A 13 -14.84 0.62 3.25
C PHE A 13 -14.86 1.96 2.53
N ILE A 14 -15.35 1.99 1.29
CA ILE A 14 -15.36 3.21 0.45
C ILE A 14 -16.18 4.33 1.13
N GLU A 15 -17.30 3.99 1.74
CA GLU A 15 -18.12 4.96 2.45
C GLU A 15 -17.51 5.33 3.80
N ARG A 16 -17.06 4.35 4.55
CA ARG A 16 -16.51 4.54 5.89
C ARG A 16 -15.19 5.31 5.88
N ARG A 17 -14.38 5.18 4.84
CA ARG A 17 -13.07 5.85 4.77
C ARG A 17 -13.17 7.37 4.64
N LYS A 18 -14.31 7.90 4.22
CA LYS A 18 -14.50 9.34 4.01
C LYS A 18 -14.11 10.15 5.23
N ARG A 19 -14.42 9.65 6.42
CA ARG A 19 -14.11 10.30 7.69
C ARG A 19 -12.61 10.42 7.95
N PHE A 20 -11.81 9.48 7.43
CA PHE A 20 -10.37 9.39 7.69
C PHE A 20 -9.53 9.66 6.46
N ARG A 21 -10.17 10.02 5.34
CA ARG A 21 -9.50 10.09 4.06
C ARG A 21 -8.42 11.15 4.00
N ASP A 22 -8.69 12.34 4.50
CA ASP A 22 -7.71 13.43 4.44
C ASP A 22 -6.45 13.08 5.24
N GLU A 23 -6.62 12.54 6.43
CA GLU A 23 -5.50 12.11 7.27
C GLU A 23 -4.70 11.00 6.61
N HIS A 24 -5.40 10.00 6.03
CA HIS A 24 -4.75 8.91 5.31
C HIS A 24 -3.95 9.44 4.11
N LEU A 25 -4.53 10.34 3.32
CA LEU A 25 -3.86 10.88 2.13
C LEU A 25 -2.63 11.71 2.50
N VAL A 26 -2.68 12.47 3.59
CA VAL A 26 -1.50 13.20 4.07
C VAL A 26 -0.36 12.24 4.40
N LEU A 27 -0.67 11.17 5.12
CA LEU A 27 0.32 10.14 5.46
C LEU A 27 0.89 9.47 4.20
N ALA A 28 0.01 9.10 3.28
CA ALA A 28 0.40 8.41 2.05
C ALA A 28 1.28 9.29 1.15
N TRP A 29 0.90 10.55 0.94
CA TRP A 29 1.69 11.45 0.12
C TRP A 29 3.02 11.82 0.76
N ARG A 30 3.09 11.86 2.08
CA ARG A 30 4.37 12.04 2.78
C ARG A 30 5.32 10.88 2.47
N ALA A 31 4.82 9.65 2.47
CA ALA A 31 5.62 8.48 2.11
C ALA A 31 6.01 8.50 0.62
N ALA A 32 5.10 8.95 -0.24
CA ALA A 32 5.38 9.08 -1.68
C ALA A 32 6.45 10.13 -1.95
N ASP A 33 6.36 11.28 -1.30
CA ASP A 33 7.33 12.36 -1.45
C ASP A 33 8.71 11.97 -0.92
N ALA A 34 8.77 11.08 0.06
CA ALA A 34 10.01 10.52 0.58
C ALA A 34 10.60 9.45 -0.34
N GLY A 35 9.93 9.07 -1.42
CA GLY A 35 10.39 8.05 -2.36
C GLY A 35 10.13 6.62 -1.90
N GLU A 36 9.35 6.44 -0.84
CA GLU A 36 9.07 5.12 -0.28
C GLU A 36 7.83 4.48 -0.89
N LEU A 37 6.75 5.25 -1.03
CA LEU A 37 5.50 4.75 -1.60
C LEU A 37 5.42 5.11 -3.09
N LEU A 38 5.35 4.09 -3.94
CA LEU A 38 5.32 4.31 -5.39
C LEU A 38 3.90 4.43 -5.94
N LEU A 39 3.00 3.56 -5.50
CA LEU A 39 1.60 3.51 -5.93
C LEU A 39 0.74 3.00 -4.80
N ALA A 40 -0.48 3.49 -4.71
CA ALA A 40 -1.47 2.98 -3.76
C ALA A 40 -2.87 3.21 -4.28
N GLY A 41 -3.78 2.31 -3.96
CA GLY A 41 -5.18 2.46 -4.35
C GLY A 41 -6.03 1.27 -3.98
N ALA A 42 -7.33 1.49 -4.07
CA ALA A 42 -8.34 0.44 -3.86
C ALA A 42 -8.34 -0.51 -5.05
N LEU A 43 -8.54 -1.80 -4.78
CA LEU A 43 -8.54 -2.85 -5.79
C LEU A 43 -9.93 -3.46 -5.90
N GLY A 44 -10.46 -3.45 -7.12
CA GLY A 44 -11.70 -4.14 -7.44
C GLY A 44 -12.96 -3.29 -7.26
N GLU A 45 -14.05 -3.80 -7.81
CA GLU A 45 -15.40 -3.20 -7.74
C GLU A 45 -16.40 -4.34 -7.54
N PRO A 46 -17.00 -4.50 -6.36
CA PRO A 46 -16.78 -3.72 -5.15
C PRO A 46 -15.37 -3.91 -4.57
N THR A 47 -14.90 -2.92 -3.81
CA THR A 47 -13.56 -2.96 -3.25
C THR A 47 -13.49 -3.93 -2.07
N GLU A 48 -12.61 -4.92 -2.18
CA GLU A 48 -12.36 -5.87 -1.10
C GLU A 48 -10.93 -5.78 -0.58
N GLN A 49 -10.04 -5.16 -1.37
CA GLN A 49 -8.63 -5.00 -1.02
C GLN A 49 -8.13 -3.62 -1.40
N ALA A 50 -7.01 -3.24 -0.82
CA ALA A 50 -6.22 -2.10 -1.28
C ALA A 50 -4.76 -2.53 -1.32
N LEU A 51 -4.03 -2.00 -2.28
CA LEU A 51 -2.61 -2.31 -2.48
C LEU A 51 -1.78 -1.04 -2.36
N LEU A 52 -0.64 -1.16 -1.68
CA LEU A 52 0.32 -0.08 -1.52
C LEU A 52 1.70 -0.64 -1.84
N LEU A 53 2.33 -0.09 -2.87
CA LEU A 53 3.63 -0.57 -3.35
C LEU A 53 4.74 0.33 -2.82
N PHE A 54 5.66 -0.26 -2.07
CA PHE A 54 6.80 0.44 -1.48
C PHE A 54 8.11 0.03 -2.15
N ASP A 55 9.01 1.01 -2.27
CA ASP A 55 10.41 0.78 -2.61
C ASP A 55 11.21 0.97 -1.33
N ALA A 56 11.82 -0.10 -0.85
CA ALA A 56 12.52 -0.10 0.43
C ALA A 56 13.55 -1.23 0.46
N THR A 57 14.44 -1.19 1.46
CA THR A 57 15.43 -2.25 1.66
C THR A 57 14.93 -3.37 2.56
N THR A 58 13.88 -3.09 3.34
CA THR A 58 13.27 -4.08 4.24
C THR A 58 11.75 -3.88 4.26
N PRO A 59 10.96 -4.87 4.70
CA PRO A 59 9.51 -4.72 4.79
C PRO A 59 9.06 -3.75 5.90
N GLU A 60 9.95 -3.35 6.80
CA GLU A 60 9.60 -2.51 7.94
C GLU A 60 8.98 -1.17 7.55
N VAL A 61 9.40 -0.58 6.43
CA VAL A 61 8.83 0.69 5.96
C VAL A 61 7.34 0.56 5.73
N ALA A 62 6.92 -0.52 5.05
CA ALA A 62 5.52 -0.81 4.78
C ALA A 62 4.75 -1.15 6.06
N GLU A 63 5.37 -1.92 6.95
CA GLU A 63 4.76 -2.29 8.23
C GLU A 63 4.50 -1.07 9.10
N ARG A 64 5.47 -0.16 9.20
CA ARG A 64 5.31 1.09 9.96
C ARG A 64 4.22 1.97 9.37
N PHE A 65 4.12 2.01 8.04
CA PHE A 65 3.03 2.72 7.38
C PHE A 65 1.67 2.18 7.83
N ALA A 66 1.49 0.86 7.76
CA ALA A 66 0.24 0.22 8.16
C ALA A 66 -0.14 0.56 9.61
N MET A 67 0.84 0.54 10.50
CA MET A 67 0.60 0.82 11.92
C MET A 67 0.25 2.28 12.18
N ALA A 68 0.65 3.20 11.31
CA ALA A 68 0.36 4.62 11.40
C ALA A 68 -0.91 5.03 10.64
N ASP A 69 -1.39 4.17 9.73
CA ASP A 69 -2.51 4.50 8.86
C ASP A 69 -3.81 4.60 9.65
N PRO A 70 -4.53 5.75 9.59
CA PRO A 70 -5.81 5.87 10.27
C PRO A 70 -6.85 4.84 9.81
N TYR A 71 -6.76 4.33 8.58
CA TYR A 71 -7.65 3.26 8.12
C TYR A 71 -7.47 1.98 8.94
N VAL A 72 -6.23 1.63 9.24
CA VAL A 72 -5.92 0.46 10.08
C VAL A 72 -6.32 0.72 11.53
N ARG A 73 -5.95 1.89 12.04
CA ARG A 73 -6.18 2.24 13.44
C ARG A 73 -7.66 2.38 13.81
N ASN A 74 -8.50 2.64 12.82
CA ASN A 74 -9.94 2.84 13.04
C ASN A 74 -10.80 1.68 12.53
N GLY A 75 -10.20 0.52 12.31
CA GLY A 75 -10.93 -0.71 12.04
C GLY A 75 -11.52 -0.84 10.64
N LEU A 76 -11.02 -0.10 9.66
CA LEU A 76 -11.48 -0.22 8.27
C LEU A 76 -10.77 -1.35 7.53
N VAL A 77 -9.68 -1.84 8.09
CA VAL A 77 -8.85 -2.91 7.51
C VAL A 77 -9.00 -4.13 8.41
N LYS A 78 -9.51 -5.24 7.85
CA LYS A 78 -9.69 -6.50 8.60
C LYS A 78 -8.35 -7.09 9.02
N ARG A 79 -7.42 -7.08 8.09
CA ARG A 79 -6.06 -7.58 8.29
C ARG A 79 -5.19 -7.00 7.19
N TRP A 80 -3.92 -6.98 7.47
CA TRP A 80 -2.92 -6.55 6.48
C TRP A 80 -1.70 -7.44 6.55
N ARG A 81 -0.97 -7.48 5.44
CA ARG A 81 0.29 -8.20 5.34
C ARG A 81 1.21 -7.51 4.36
N VAL A 82 2.50 -7.73 4.53
CA VAL A 82 3.53 -7.21 3.63
C VAL A 82 4.22 -8.39 2.97
N GLN A 83 4.35 -8.33 1.64
CA GLN A 83 5.06 -9.36 0.89
C GLN A 83 6.05 -8.70 -0.05
N GLN A 84 7.23 -9.29 -0.17
CA GLN A 84 8.17 -8.83 -1.19
C GLN A 84 7.65 -9.23 -2.55
N TRP A 85 7.65 -8.26 -3.47
CA TRP A 85 7.27 -8.49 -4.85
C TRP A 85 8.53 -8.43 -5.70
N HIS A 86 8.92 -9.56 -6.27
CA HIS A 86 10.09 -9.65 -7.14
C HIS A 86 9.72 -9.15 -8.54
N THR A 87 9.78 -7.84 -8.73
CA THR A 87 9.38 -7.21 -9.98
C THR A 87 10.49 -7.32 -11.02
N VAL A 88 10.18 -7.94 -12.14
CA VAL A 88 11.18 -8.28 -13.17
C VAL A 88 10.89 -7.68 -14.55
N VAL A 89 9.71 -7.13 -14.75
CA VAL A 89 9.30 -6.52 -16.02
C VAL A 89 8.71 -5.15 -15.77
N GLY A 90 9.09 -4.18 -16.58
CA GLY A 90 8.59 -2.82 -16.53
C GLY A 90 9.65 -1.83 -16.11
N ARG A 91 9.40 -0.55 -16.39
CA ARG A 91 10.36 0.52 -16.09
C ARG A 91 10.71 0.65 -14.62
N LEU A 92 9.78 0.27 -13.77
CA LEU A 92 9.98 0.36 -12.31
C LEU A 92 10.47 -0.94 -11.69
N ALA A 93 10.67 -1.99 -12.50
CA ALA A 93 11.11 -3.29 -11.97
C ALA A 93 12.40 -3.15 -11.18
N SER A 94 12.44 -3.75 -9.99
CA SER A 94 13.62 -3.72 -9.13
C SER A 94 14.74 -4.65 -9.62
N GLU A 95 14.37 -5.71 -10.32
CA GLU A 95 15.29 -6.72 -10.83
C GLU A 95 14.95 -7.07 -12.29
N PRO A 96 15.07 -6.08 -13.20
CA PRO A 96 14.60 -6.30 -14.59
C PRO A 96 15.31 -7.44 -15.28
N LYS A 97 14.53 -8.30 -15.92
CA LYS A 97 15.02 -9.44 -16.69
C LYS A 97 14.60 -9.28 -18.15
N ARG A 98 15.57 -9.35 -19.05
CA ARG A 98 15.33 -9.28 -20.48
C ARG A 98 16.05 -10.41 -21.17
N THR A 99 15.44 -10.92 -22.22
CA THR A 99 16.13 -11.77 -23.18
C THR A 99 16.70 -10.88 -24.28
N ALA A 100 17.86 -11.20 -24.74
CA ALA A 100 18.51 -10.44 -25.78
C ALA A 100 17.76 -10.48 -27.10
#